data_d39eba0ddfb6ad562721e4c8c9c50593
#
_entry.id   d39eba0ddfb6ad562721e4c8c9c50593
#
_cell.length_a   1.000
_cell.length_b   1.000
_cell.length_c   1.000
_cell.angle_alpha   90.00
_cell.angle_beta   90.00
_cell.angle_gamma   90.00
#
_symmetry.space_group_name_H-M   'P 1'
#
loop_
_entity.id
_entity.type
_entity.pdbx_description
1 polymer ?
#
loop_
_entity_poly.entity_id
_entity_poly.type
_entity_poly.pdbx_seq_one_letter_code
_entity_poly.pdbx_strand_id
1 'polypeptide(L)'
;MDIKDKKAIVFGGTSGIGLSTVEQLIDLGAEVIAIGRSPEKASLLPTGATFKECDVTDKEALQSLFSECGAIDILVSAATGGGRAIGPFAEMDMDGYQASFAKLWGYTNVVRYGLEQLSDSGAIVLVSGTPARYCNPGQIAISSVGGAVEAFVRGVAKEIKPKRINTVSPGLIDTPMVALEGDARDAHYERLTAKNLIPRAGHPDEVAQGIIFAIQNDFVTGTTIDVDGGLLLS
;
A
#
# COMPACT_ATOMS: atom_id res chain seq x y z
N MET A 1 -9.05 5.14 16.17
CA MET A 1 -9.43 6.52 15.71
C MET A 1 -10.81 6.45 15.06
N ASP A 2 -11.68 7.43 15.32
CA ASP A 2 -12.87 7.65 14.51
C ASP A 2 -12.43 8.32 13.20
N ILE A 3 -12.89 7.80 12.06
CA ILE A 3 -12.48 8.26 10.73
C ILE A 3 -13.33 9.46 10.27
N LYS A 4 -14.54 9.62 10.82
CA LYS A 4 -15.43 10.71 10.42
C LYS A 4 -14.76 12.08 10.61
N ASP A 5 -14.89 12.93 9.61
CA ASP A 5 -14.31 14.29 9.55
C ASP A 5 -12.77 14.33 9.62
N LYS A 6 -12.09 13.18 9.40
CA LYS A 6 -10.63 13.09 9.32
C LYS A 6 -10.12 13.34 7.92
N LYS A 7 -8.95 13.95 7.82
CA LYS A 7 -8.29 14.18 6.53
C LYS A 7 -7.29 13.07 6.22
N ALA A 8 -7.51 12.40 5.08
CA ALA A 8 -6.73 11.27 4.63
C ALA A 8 -6.01 11.56 3.31
N ILE A 9 -4.74 11.16 3.22
CA ILE A 9 -3.99 11.11 1.96
C ILE A 9 -3.70 9.65 1.62
N VAL A 10 -4.05 9.24 0.38
CA VAL A 10 -3.84 7.87 -0.11
C VAL A 10 -2.97 7.89 -1.35
N PHE A 11 -1.68 7.56 -1.22
CA PHE A 11 -0.78 7.36 -2.35
C PHE A 11 -1.07 6.03 -3.04
N GLY A 12 -1.13 6.06 -4.39
CA GLY A 12 -1.63 4.94 -5.18
C GLY A 12 -3.15 4.81 -5.13
N GLY A 13 -3.86 5.88 -4.76
CA GLY A 13 -5.31 5.94 -4.54
C GLY A 13 -6.17 5.86 -5.80
N THR A 14 -5.59 5.72 -6.98
CA THR A 14 -6.32 5.74 -8.27
C THR A 14 -6.58 4.36 -8.88
N SER A 15 -6.21 3.26 -8.20
CA SER A 15 -6.46 1.90 -8.70
C SER A 15 -6.31 0.84 -7.59
N GLY A 16 -6.93 -0.33 -7.80
CA GLY A 16 -6.78 -1.51 -6.95
C GLY A 16 -6.98 -1.22 -5.46
N ILE A 17 -6.07 -1.71 -4.62
CA ILE A 17 -6.15 -1.58 -3.16
C ILE A 17 -6.27 -0.12 -2.71
N GLY A 18 -5.50 0.79 -3.34
CA GLY A 18 -5.53 2.20 -2.98
C GLY A 18 -6.87 2.85 -3.29
N LEU A 19 -7.47 2.57 -4.46
CA LEU A 19 -8.78 3.08 -4.84
C LEU A 19 -9.86 2.57 -3.88
N SER A 20 -9.88 1.28 -3.61
CA SER A 20 -10.82 0.70 -2.65
C SER A 20 -10.66 1.29 -1.23
N THR A 21 -9.42 1.64 -0.84
CA THR A 21 -9.18 2.37 0.42
C THR A 21 -9.77 3.78 0.38
N VAL A 22 -9.66 4.48 -0.75
CA VAL A 22 -10.28 5.82 -0.94
C VAL A 22 -11.80 5.73 -0.78
N GLU A 23 -12.43 4.75 -1.44
CA GLU A 23 -13.87 4.52 -1.38
C GLU A 23 -14.34 4.29 0.06
N GLN A 24 -13.71 3.35 0.78
CA GLN A 24 -14.09 3.03 2.15
C GLN A 24 -13.84 4.20 3.13
N LEU A 25 -12.79 4.99 2.94
CA LEU A 25 -12.54 6.18 3.76
C LEU A 25 -13.63 7.24 3.55
N ILE A 26 -14.08 7.45 2.31
CA ILE A 26 -15.18 8.36 2.00
C ILE A 26 -16.49 7.88 2.64
N ASP A 27 -16.80 6.58 2.51
CA ASP A 27 -18.00 5.99 3.10
C ASP A 27 -18.02 6.13 4.63
N LEU A 28 -16.84 6.17 5.25
CA LEU A 28 -16.66 6.43 6.68
C LEU A 28 -16.62 7.92 7.05
N GLY A 29 -16.81 8.82 6.07
CA GLY A 29 -16.94 10.26 6.28
C GLY A 29 -15.62 11.03 6.35
N ALA A 30 -14.52 10.49 5.82
CA ALA A 30 -13.25 11.22 5.72
C ALA A 30 -13.23 12.21 4.54
N GLU A 31 -12.46 13.29 4.67
CA GLU A 31 -11.97 14.08 3.55
C GLU A 31 -10.78 13.36 2.93
N VAL A 32 -10.89 12.93 1.66
CA VAL A 32 -9.87 12.07 1.04
C VAL A 32 -9.19 12.75 -0.13
N ILE A 33 -7.85 12.78 -0.09
CA ILE A 33 -6.98 13.18 -1.20
C ILE A 33 -6.32 11.92 -1.76
N ALA A 34 -6.70 11.54 -2.98
CA ALA A 34 -6.11 10.42 -3.71
C ALA A 34 -4.92 10.89 -4.55
N ILE A 35 -3.76 10.28 -4.33
CA ILE A 35 -2.53 10.62 -5.04
C ILE A 35 -2.19 9.55 -6.08
N GLY A 36 -1.86 9.98 -7.27
CA GLY A 36 -1.41 9.12 -8.38
C GLY A 36 -0.52 9.88 -9.35
N ARG A 37 0.10 9.17 -10.29
CA ARG A 37 0.96 9.75 -11.33
C ARG A 37 0.24 10.03 -12.64
N SER A 38 -0.99 9.59 -12.75
CA SER A 38 -1.75 9.57 -14.02
C SER A 38 -3.03 10.37 -13.85
N PRO A 39 -3.05 11.64 -14.29
CA PRO A 39 -4.22 12.53 -14.15
C PRO A 39 -5.50 11.98 -14.81
N GLU A 40 -5.35 11.20 -15.88
CA GLU A 40 -6.48 10.56 -16.57
C GLU A 40 -7.28 9.61 -15.67
N LYS A 41 -6.65 9.04 -14.65
CA LYS A 41 -7.29 8.16 -13.67
C LYS A 41 -8.10 8.92 -12.61
N ALA A 42 -8.02 10.24 -12.59
CA ALA A 42 -8.86 11.03 -11.68
C ALA A 42 -10.37 10.81 -11.93
N SER A 43 -10.73 10.47 -13.17
CA SER A 43 -12.12 10.15 -13.54
C SER A 43 -12.66 8.85 -12.91
N LEU A 44 -11.78 7.99 -12.38
CA LEU A 44 -12.15 6.74 -11.71
C LEU A 44 -12.43 6.94 -10.21
N LEU A 45 -12.14 8.12 -9.68
CA LEU A 45 -12.33 8.39 -8.26
C LEU A 45 -13.82 8.56 -7.91
N PRO A 46 -14.25 8.08 -6.75
CA PRO A 46 -15.59 8.30 -6.25
C PRO A 46 -15.84 9.80 -5.97
N THR A 47 -17.11 10.17 -6.03
CA THR A 47 -17.54 11.52 -5.64
C THR A 47 -17.10 11.80 -4.18
N GLY A 48 -16.49 12.94 -3.95
CA GLY A 48 -15.96 13.31 -2.62
C GLY A 48 -14.44 13.12 -2.48
N ALA A 49 -13.78 12.40 -3.40
CA ALA A 49 -12.33 12.37 -3.45
C ALA A 49 -11.74 13.54 -4.24
N THR A 50 -10.66 14.09 -3.76
CA THR A 50 -9.82 15.07 -4.50
C THR A 50 -8.61 14.36 -5.08
N PHE A 51 -8.33 14.55 -6.37
CA PHE A 51 -7.09 14.05 -7.00
C PHE A 51 -5.97 15.08 -6.91
N LYS A 52 -4.76 14.59 -6.60
CA LYS A 52 -3.52 15.35 -6.81
C LYS A 52 -2.46 14.45 -7.46
N GLU A 53 -1.70 15.02 -8.38
CA GLU A 53 -0.59 14.33 -9.03
C GLU A 53 0.67 14.43 -8.18
N CYS A 54 1.33 13.28 -7.91
CA CYS A 54 2.65 13.24 -7.28
C CYS A 54 3.33 11.90 -7.52
N ASP A 55 4.64 11.92 -7.83
CA ASP A 55 5.49 10.73 -7.77
C ASP A 55 6.13 10.64 -6.37
N VAL A 56 5.98 9.48 -5.72
CA VAL A 56 6.53 9.21 -4.39
C VAL A 56 8.07 9.23 -4.34
N THR A 57 8.73 9.21 -5.50
CA THR A 57 10.19 9.30 -5.60
C THR A 57 10.69 10.74 -5.78
N ASP A 58 9.80 11.68 -6.09
CA ASP A 58 10.10 13.10 -6.21
C ASP A 58 9.93 13.80 -4.84
N LYS A 59 11.06 14.15 -4.24
CA LYS A 59 11.11 14.72 -2.89
C LYS A 59 10.55 16.14 -2.82
N GLU A 60 10.86 16.95 -3.81
CA GLU A 60 10.41 18.33 -3.92
C GLU A 60 8.89 18.40 -4.14
N ALA A 61 8.36 17.53 -5.01
CA ALA A 61 6.94 17.41 -5.23
C ALA A 61 6.19 16.94 -3.95
N LEU A 62 6.77 16.01 -3.19
CA LEU A 62 6.18 15.55 -1.92
C LEU A 62 6.15 16.68 -0.88
N GLN A 63 7.23 17.44 -0.73
CA GLN A 63 7.29 18.58 0.19
C GLN A 63 6.21 19.62 -0.14
N SER A 64 6.09 19.99 -1.41
CA SER A 64 5.06 20.92 -1.89
C SER A 64 3.66 20.38 -1.63
N LEU A 65 3.42 19.10 -1.97
CA LEU A 65 2.13 18.43 -1.76
C LEU A 65 1.69 18.48 -0.29
N PHE A 66 2.55 18.07 0.64
CA PHE A 66 2.23 18.05 2.05
C PHE A 66 2.03 19.46 2.62
N SER A 67 2.82 20.43 2.18
CA SER A 67 2.65 21.85 2.55
C SER A 67 1.28 22.38 2.11
N GLU A 68 0.86 22.07 0.88
CA GLU A 68 -0.46 22.45 0.36
C GLU A 68 -1.62 21.74 1.06
N CYS A 69 -1.45 20.46 1.40
CA CYS A 69 -2.48 19.69 2.09
C CYS A 69 -2.69 20.16 3.53
N GLY A 70 -1.65 20.70 4.18
CA GLY A 70 -1.70 21.09 5.60
C GLY A 70 -1.87 19.88 6.52
N ALA A 71 -2.48 20.10 7.68
CA ALA A 71 -2.66 19.03 8.68
C ALA A 71 -3.48 17.85 8.14
N ILE A 72 -3.00 16.63 8.44
CA ILE A 72 -3.64 15.37 8.06
C ILE A 72 -3.72 14.43 9.26
N ASP A 73 -4.65 13.48 9.24
CA ASP A 73 -4.84 12.47 10.29
C ASP A 73 -4.47 11.07 9.83
N ILE A 74 -4.62 10.79 8.53
CA ILE A 74 -4.46 9.47 7.95
C ILE A 74 -3.54 9.55 6.74
N LEU A 75 -2.51 8.71 6.73
CA LEU A 75 -1.56 8.61 5.62
C LEU A 75 -1.45 7.15 5.18
N VAL A 76 -1.91 6.86 3.97
CA VAL A 76 -1.82 5.51 3.39
C VAL A 76 -0.92 5.52 2.17
N SER A 77 -0.04 4.53 2.04
CA SER A 77 0.71 4.31 0.81
C SER A 77 0.56 2.88 0.29
N ALA A 78 -0.18 2.76 -0.80
CA ALA A 78 -0.31 1.57 -1.65
C ALA A 78 0.43 1.76 -2.99
N ALA A 79 1.22 2.83 -3.15
CA ALA A 79 1.94 3.12 -4.38
C ALA A 79 3.01 2.06 -4.65
N THR A 80 3.04 1.54 -5.87
CA THR A 80 4.10 0.66 -6.35
C THR A 80 5.03 1.47 -7.23
N GLY A 81 6.14 1.94 -6.67
CA GLY A 81 7.16 2.62 -7.47
C GLY A 81 8.00 1.60 -8.25
N GLY A 82 8.41 1.99 -9.47
CA GLY A 82 9.41 1.26 -10.25
C GLY A 82 8.99 -0.10 -10.81
N GLY A 83 9.94 -0.74 -11.48
CA GLY A 83 9.82 -2.10 -11.99
C GLY A 83 9.89 -3.15 -10.88
N ARG A 84 9.52 -4.38 -11.24
CA ARG A 84 9.66 -5.55 -10.37
C ARG A 84 10.53 -6.57 -11.08
N ALA A 85 11.74 -6.80 -10.59
CA ALA A 85 12.55 -7.89 -11.11
C ALA A 85 11.94 -9.23 -10.68
N ILE A 86 11.71 -10.09 -11.65
CA ILE A 86 11.15 -11.44 -11.48
C ILE A 86 11.99 -12.40 -12.28
N GLY A 87 12.29 -13.56 -11.74
CA GLY A 87 13.06 -14.62 -12.36
C GLY A 87 14.11 -15.21 -11.42
N PRO A 88 14.81 -16.29 -11.87
CA PRO A 88 15.86 -16.92 -11.09
C PRO A 88 16.95 -15.92 -10.70
N PHE A 89 17.39 -15.94 -9.44
CA PHE A 89 18.38 -14.96 -8.95
C PHE A 89 19.69 -14.99 -9.74
N ALA A 90 20.15 -16.16 -10.14
CA ALA A 90 21.40 -16.31 -10.89
C ALA A 90 21.37 -15.63 -12.29
N GLU A 91 20.19 -15.38 -12.81
CA GLU A 91 19.96 -14.76 -14.14
C GLU A 91 19.33 -13.38 -14.04
N MET A 92 19.08 -12.92 -12.79
CA MET A 92 18.34 -11.68 -12.54
C MET A 92 19.17 -10.46 -12.96
N ASP A 93 18.54 -9.56 -13.73
CA ASP A 93 19.11 -8.25 -13.99
C ASP A 93 19.25 -7.45 -12.69
N MET A 94 20.47 -7.08 -12.35
CA MET A 94 20.76 -6.38 -11.10
C MET A 94 20.29 -4.92 -11.10
N ASP A 95 20.20 -4.29 -12.25
CA ASP A 95 19.60 -2.95 -12.37
C ASP A 95 18.09 -3.02 -12.12
N GLY A 96 17.43 -4.04 -12.63
CA GLY A 96 16.03 -4.34 -12.34
C GLY A 96 15.80 -4.69 -10.87
N TYR A 97 16.74 -5.45 -10.25
CA TYR A 97 16.70 -5.72 -8.82
C TYR A 97 16.77 -4.42 -8.00
N GLN A 98 17.73 -3.55 -8.31
CA GLN A 98 17.88 -2.24 -7.67
C GLN A 98 16.65 -1.36 -7.89
N ALA A 99 16.10 -1.31 -9.10
CA ALA A 99 14.91 -0.54 -9.44
C ALA A 99 13.67 -0.99 -8.64
N SER A 100 13.60 -2.27 -8.25
CA SER A 100 12.50 -2.79 -7.42
C SER A 100 12.43 -2.11 -6.05
N PHE A 101 13.54 -1.56 -5.54
CA PHE A 101 13.59 -0.82 -4.27
C PHE A 101 12.97 0.59 -4.36
N ALA A 102 12.60 1.07 -5.54
CA ALA A 102 11.88 2.33 -5.68
C ALA A 102 10.59 2.38 -4.83
N LYS A 103 9.94 1.23 -4.59
CA LYS A 103 8.81 1.13 -3.66
C LYS A 103 9.21 1.51 -2.24
N LEU A 104 10.32 0.98 -1.73
CA LEU A 104 10.81 1.30 -0.38
C LEU A 104 11.17 2.78 -0.29
N TRP A 105 11.89 3.32 -1.27
CA TRP A 105 12.25 4.74 -1.31
C TRP A 105 11.02 5.62 -1.35
N GLY A 106 10.02 5.29 -2.17
CA GLY A 106 8.75 6.02 -2.20
C GLY A 106 8.05 6.02 -0.83
N TYR A 107 8.00 4.88 -0.15
CA TYR A 107 7.38 4.79 1.17
C TYR A 107 8.14 5.56 2.24
N THR A 108 9.46 5.47 2.24
CA THR A 108 10.29 6.25 3.18
C THR A 108 10.15 7.75 2.96
N ASN A 109 10.09 8.20 1.71
CA ASN A 109 9.86 9.61 1.37
C ASN A 109 8.47 10.06 1.84
N VAL A 110 7.40 9.30 1.52
CA VAL A 110 6.02 9.62 1.92
C VAL A 110 5.92 9.75 3.45
N VAL A 111 6.50 8.81 4.19
CA VAL A 111 6.51 8.88 5.66
C VAL A 111 7.34 10.08 6.13
N ARG A 112 8.57 10.22 5.64
CA ARG A 112 9.50 11.28 6.08
C ARG A 112 8.92 12.68 5.90
N TYR A 113 8.33 12.96 4.74
CA TYR A 113 7.80 14.28 4.41
C TYR A 113 6.37 14.51 4.93
N GLY A 114 5.61 13.41 5.16
CA GLY A 114 4.27 13.50 5.73
C GLY A 114 4.22 13.65 7.26
N LEU A 115 5.28 13.25 7.97
CA LEU A 115 5.30 13.25 9.44
C LEU A 115 5.03 14.62 10.08
N GLU A 116 5.49 15.70 9.46
CA GLU A 116 5.33 17.06 9.97
C GLU A 116 3.88 17.52 9.95
N GLN A 117 3.12 17.06 8.93
CA GLN A 117 1.71 17.41 8.78
C GLN A 117 0.77 16.44 9.48
N LEU A 118 1.27 15.26 9.89
CA LEU A 118 0.46 14.24 10.53
C LEU A 118 0.16 14.62 11.99
N SER A 119 -1.12 14.61 12.36
CA SER A 119 -1.57 14.90 13.72
C SER A 119 -0.99 13.91 14.75
N ASP A 120 -0.90 14.29 16.01
CA ASP A 120 -0.34 13.41 17.06
C ASP A 120 -1.13 12.12 17.26
N SER A 121 -2.42 12.11 16.99
CA SER A 121 -3.26 10.91 16.96
C SER A 121 -3.23 10.20 15.60
N GLY A 122 -2.42 10.66 14.66
CA GLY A 122 -2.43 10.20 13.26
C GLY A 122 -1.97 8.76 13.07
N ALA A 123 -2.46 8.15 12.00
CA ALA A 123 -2.16 6.78 11.62
C ALA A 123 -1.57 6.70 10.21
N ILE A 124 -0.47 5.96 10.09
CA ILE A 124 0.18 5.63 8.81
C ILE A 124 -0.03 4.14 8.51
N VAL A 125 -0.39 3.82 7.27
CA VAL A 125 -0.47 2.42 6.80
C VAL A 125 0.26 2.27 5.48
N LEU A 126 1.21 1.33 5.45
CA LEU A 126 1.97 0.96 4.26
C LEU A 126 1.56 -0.42 3.76
N VAL A 127 1.46 -0.60 2.45
CA VAL A 127 1.08 -1.90 1.87
C VAL A 127 2.33 -2.67 1.46
N SER A 128 2.65 -3.75 2.19
CA SER A 128 3.75 -4.67 1.86
C SER A 128 3.30 -5.77 0.88
N GLY A 129 3.33 -7.01 1.29
CA GLY A 129 2.87 -8.20 0.58
C GLY A 129 3.48 -9.48 1.15
N THR A 130 2.77 -10.58 1.04
CA THR A 130 3.19 -11.92 1.53
C THR A 130 4.59 -12.34 1.07
N PRO A 131 5.12 -11.96 -0.13
CA PRO A 131 6.49 -12.31 -0.51
C PRO A 131 7.56 -11.85 0.47
N ALA A 132 7.26 -10.87 1.35
CA ALA A 132 8.15 -10.45 2.43
C ALA A 132 8.55 -11.62 3.37
N ARG A 133 7.67 -12.62 3.52
CA ARG A 133 7.81 -13.74 4.46
C ARG A 133 7.61 -15.10 3.80
N TYR A 134 6.97 -15.15 2.65
CA TYR A 134 6.78 -16.36 1.83
C TYR A 134 7.31 -16.10 0.42
N CYS A 135 8.60 -16.37 0.22
CA CYS A 135 9.30 -16.07 -1.02
C CYS A 135 9.33 -17.30 -1.94
N ASN A 136 8.55 -17.28 -2.99
CA ASN A 136 8.65 -18.28 -4.06
C ASN A 136 9.92 -18.05 -4.90
N PRO A 137 10.47 -19.11 -5.53
CA PRO A 137 11.55 -18.95 -6.52
C PRO A 137 11.21 -17.86 -7.55
N GLY A 138 12.17 -17.02 -7.87
CA GLY A 138 11.99 -15.91 -8.80
C GLY A 138 11.42 -14.62 -8.18
N GLN A 139 11.08 -14.60 -6.90
CA GLN A 139 10.48 -13.43 -6.24
C GLN A 139 11.42 -12.70 -5.28
N ILE A 140 12.73 -12.96 -5.32
CA ILE A 140 13.68 -12.44 -4.33
C ILE A 140 13.67 -10.90 -4.24
N ALA A 141 13.52 -10.18 -5.34
CA ALA A 141 13.49 -8.71 -5.33
C ALA A 141 12.26 -8.18 -4.57
N ILE A 142 11.06 -8.69 -4.88
CA ILE A 142 9.83 -8.28 -4.18
C ILE A 142 9.82 -8.71 -2.72
N SER A 143 10.40 -9.88 -2.42
CA SER A 143 10.59 -10.37 -1.05
C SER A 143 11.51 -9.45 -0.24
N SER A 144 12.66 -9.09 -0.79
CA SER A 144 13.62 -8.18 -0.14
C SER A 144 12.99 -6.82 0.13
N VAL A 145 12.28 -6.26 -0.84
CA VAL A 145 11.59 -4.96 -0.68
C VAL A 145 10.48 -5.06 0.38
N GLY A 146 9.65 -6.10 0.34
CA GLY A 146 8.58 -6.31 1.32
C GLY A 146 9.13 -6.44 2.74
N GLY A 147 10.18 -7.25 2.93
CA GLY A 147 10.87 -7.41 4.22
C GLY A 147 11.47 -6.10 4.73
N ALA A 148 12.04 -5.29 3.82
CA ALA A 148 12.57 -3.98 4.17
C ALA A 148 11.46 -3.00 4.59
N VAL A 149 10.29 -3.00 3.95
CA VAL A 149 9.12 -2.19 4.35
C VAL A 149 8.65 -2.58 5.76
N GLU A 150 8.52 -3.88 6.05
CA GLU A 150 8.11 -4.34 7.38
C GLU A 150 9.14 -3.97 8.46
N ALA A 151 10.44 -4.09 8.15
CA ALA A 151 11.50 -3.68 9.07
C ALA A 151 11.50 -2.16 9.31
N PHE A 152 11.30 -1.35 8.27
CA PHE A 152 11.17 0.10 8.35
C PHE A 152 10.02 0.50 9.29
N VAL A 153 8.85 -0.11 9.12
CA VAL A 153 7.67 0.16 9.98
C VAL A 153 7.98 -0.14 11.45
N ARG A 154 8.60 -1.30 11.75
CA ARG A 154 8.98 -1.66 13.14
C ARG A 154 9.99 -0.68 13.75
N GLY A 155 10.89 -0.14 12.94
CA GLY A 155 11.87 0.87 13.38
C GLY A 155 11.22 2.20 13.65
N VAL A 156 10.53 2.75 12.64
CA VAL A 156 9.92 4.09 12.69
C VAL A 156 8.84 4.20 13.77
N ALA A 157 8.07 3.15 14.02
CA ALA A 157 7.05 3.14 15.07
C ALA A 157 7.58 3.55 16.46
N LYS A 158 8.86 3.27 16.73
CA LYS A 158 9.51 3.64 18.01
C LYS A 158 9.86 5.12 18.10
N GLU A 159 10.07 5.77 16.94
CA GLU A 159 10.58 7.14 16.84
C GLU A 159 9.47 8.19 16.72
N ILE A 160 8.30 7.80 16.17
CA ILE A 160 7.23 8.75 15.83
C ILE A 160 6.12 8.87 16.86
N LYS A 161 6.29 8.27 18.04
CA LYS A 161 5.28 8.35 19.13
C LYS A 161 4.84 9.81 19.37
N PRO A 162 3.56 10.09 19.60
CA PRO A 162 2.42 9.16 19.75
C PRO A 162 1.74 8.70 18.44
N LYS A 163 2.21 9.13 17.28
CA LYS A 163 1.69 8.70 15.97
C LYS A 163 1.89 7.20 15.78
N ARG A 164 1.00 6.57 15.01
CA ARG A 164 1.05 5.12 14.75
C ARG A 164 1.45 4.83 13.30
N ILE A 165 2.15 3.73 13.09
CA ILE A 165 2.48 3.22 11.76
C ILE A 165 2.37 1.70 11.74
N ASN A 166 1.70 1.14 10.71
CA ASN A 166 1.52 -0.29 10.53
C ASN A 166 1.74 -0.68 9.06
N THR A 167 1.90 -1.97 8.83
CA THR A 167 1.91 -2.57 7.50
C THR A 167 0.66 -3.43 7.32
N VAL A 168 0.05 -3.38 6.14
CA VAL A 168 -0.89 -4.41 5.68
C VAL A 168 -0.19 -5.23 4.61
N SER A 169 -0.25 -6.55 4.74
CA SER A 169 0.42 -7.51 3.86
C SER A 169 -0.61 -8.35 3.12
N PRO A 170 -0.96 -7.96 1.88
CA PRO A 170 -1.90 -8.73 1.07
C PRO A 170 -1.25 -10.00 0.51
N GLY A 171 -2.09 -11.02 0.33
CA GLY A 171 -1.81 -12.18 -0.51
C GLY A 171 -1.92 -11.87 -2.00
N LEU A 172 -2.40 -12.83 -2.77
CA LEU A 172 -2.75 -12.62 -4.18
C LEU A 172 -4.10 -11.93 -4.28
N ILE A 173 -4.10 -10.69 -4.76
CA ILE A 173 -5.28 -9.83 -4.85
C ILE A 173 -5.63 -9.55 -6.30
N ASP A 174 -6.91 -9.65 -6.63
CA ASP A 174 -7.45 -9.34 -7.96
C ASP A 174 -7.42 -7.83 -8.22
N THR A 175 -6.40 -7.37 -8.94
CA THR A 175 -6.16 -5.96 -9.21
C THR A 175 -5.76 -5.76 -10.68
N PRO A 176 -5.83 -4.52 -11.20
CA PRO A 176 -5.34 -4.19 -12.55
C PRO A 176 -3.84 -4.46 -12.79
N MET A 177 -3.09 -4.88 -11.77
CA MET A 177 -1.69 -5.31 -11.93
C MET A 177 -1.55 -6.61 -12.73
N VAL A 178 -2.57 -7.45 -12.76
CA VAL A 178 -2.65 -8.65 -13.60
C VAL A 178 -3.37 -8.26 -14.88
N ALA A 179 -2.62 -8.21 -15.98
CA ALA A 179 -3.10 -7.78 -17.29
C ALA A 179 -3.88 -8.88 -18.08
N LEU A 180 -4.29 -9.94 -17.41
CA LEU A 180 -5.14 -11.00 -18.00
C LEU A 180 -6.62 -10.61 -17.87
N GLU A 181 -7.46 -11.12 -18.77
CA GLU A 181 -8.91 -10.88 -18.79
C GLU A 181 -9.69 -12.20 -18.96
N GLY A 182 -10.96 -12.20 -18.56
CA GLY A 182 -11.90 -13.32 -18.70
C GLY A 182 -11.35 -14.63 -18.15
N ASP A 183 -11.68 -15.75 -18.81
CA ASP A 183 -11.33 -17.10 -18.36
C ASP A 183 -9.82 -17.29 -18.10
N ALA A 184 -8.95 -16.58 -18.83
CA ALA A 184 -7.50 -16.67 -18.61
C ALA A 184 -7.10 -16.03 -17.26
N ARG A 185 -7.80 -14.96 -16.83
CA ARG A 185 -7.61 -14.32 -15.53
C ARG A 185 -8.10 -15.25 -14.41
N ASP A 186 -9.27 -15.83 -14.57
CA ASP A 186 -9.88 -16.71 -13.58
C ASP A 186 -9.01 -17.97 -13.37
N ALA A 187 -8.61 -18.62 -14.45
CA ALA A 187 -7.72 -19.79 -14.40
C ALA A 187 -6.35 -19.47 -13.78
N HIS A 188 -5.83 -18.25 -14.01
CA HIS A 188 -4.59 -17.79 -13.40
C HIS A 188 -4.72 -17.72 -11.87
N TYR A 189 -5.77 -17.09 -11.38
CA TYR A 189 -6.00 -16.95 -9.94
C TYR A 189 -6.31 -18.29 -9.28
N GLU A 190 -7.18 -19.11 -9.88
CA GLU A 190 -7.50 -20.43 -9.39
C GLU A 190 -6.23 -21.30 -9.22
N ARG A 191 -5.37 -21.33 -10.23
CA ARG A 191 -4.10 -22.08 -10.19
C ARG A 191 -3.17 -21.59 -9.09
N LEU A 192 -3.05 -20.27 -8.89
CA LEU A 192 -2.09 -19.69 -7.94
C LEU A 192 -2.59 -19.76 -6.49
N THR A 193 -3.90 -19.84 -6.29
CA THR A 193 -4.49 -19.87 -4.94
C THR A 193 -4.96 -21.25 -4.50
N ALA A 194 -4.80 -22.26 -5.36
CA ALA A 194 -5.31 -23.63 -5.11
C ALA A 194 -4.87 -24.25 -3.77
N LYS A 195 -3.72 -23.80 -3.24
CA LYS A 195 -3.19 -24.28 -1.95
C LYS A 195 -3.51 -23.36 -0.78
N ASN A 196 -4.05 -22.18 -1.01
CA ASN A 196 -4.39 -21.26 0.06
C ASN A 196 -5.51 -21.87 0.93
N LEU A 197 -5.57 -21.51 2.20
CA LEU A 197 -6.67 -21.93 3.07
C LEU A 197 -8.02 -21.37 2.59
N ILE A 198 -8.02 -20.18 1.98
CA ILE A 198 -9.13 -19.63 1.20
C ILE A 198 -8.71 -19.66 -0.27
N PRO A 199 -9.14 -20.66 -1.07
CA PRO A 199 -8.59 -20.94 -2.40
C PRO A 199 -9.18 -20.03 -3.49
N ARG A 200 -9.04 -18.73 -3.34
CA ARG A 200 -9.37 -17.69 -4.33
C ARG A 200 -8.44 -16.49 -4.21
N ALA A 201 -8.40 -15.66 -5.22
CA ALA A 201 -7.83 -14.31 -5.07
C ALA A 201 -8.66 -13.50 -4.08
N GLY A 202 -8.00 -12.65 -3.30
CA GLY A 202 -8.67 -11.65 -2.50
C GLY A 202 -9.14 -10.47 -3.36
N HIS A 203 -10.14 -9.73 -2.90
CA HIS A 203 -10.56 -8.48 -3.50
C HIS A 203 -9.81 -7.29 -2.88
N PRO A 204 -9.62 -6.19 -3.63
CA PRO A 204 -9.05 -4.95 -3.10
C PRO A 204 -9.74 -4.46 -1.81
N ASP A 205 -11.06 -4.65 -1.72
CA ASP A 205 -11.89 -4.25 -0.58
C ASP A 205 -11.50 -4.98 0.71
N GLU A 206 -11.14 -6.26 0.61
CA GLU A 206 -10.71 -7.05 1.77
C GLU A 206 -9.39 -6.52 2.33
N VAL A 207 -8.48 -6.05 1.46
CA VAL A 207 -7.23 -5.42 1.90
C VAL A 207 -7.50 -4.02 2.46
N ALA A 208 -8.40 -3.26 1.84
CA ALA A 208 -8.82 -1.95 2.34
C ALA A 208 -9.43 -2.05 3.74
N GLN A 209 -10.24 -3.09 4.04
CA GLN A 209 -10.73 -3.36 5.39
C GLN A 209 -9.59 -3.59 6.40
N GLY A 210 -8.52 -4.28 5.99
CA GLY A 210 -7.30 -4.42 6.81
C GLY A 210 -6.61 -3.08 7.08
N ILE A 211 -6.58 -2.19 6.09
CA ILE A 211 -6.06 -0.83 6.22
C ILE A 211 -6.94 -0.02 7.17
N ILE A 212 -8.26 -0.06 7.01
CA ILE A 212 -9.23 0.61 7.89
C ILE A 212 -9.09 0.11 9.33
N PHE A 213 -8.95 -1.22 9.54
CA PHE A 213 -8.68 -1.79 10.86
C PHE A 213 -7.42 -1.19 11.50
N ALA A 214 -6.30 -1.09 10.75
CA ALA A 214 -5.06 -0.51 11.25
C ALA A 214 -5.20 0.98 11.61
N ILE A 215 -6.07 1.72 10.91
CA ILE A 215 -6.38 3.11 11.20
C ILE A 215 -7.25 3.22 12.45
N GLN A 216 -8.35 2.46 12.54
CA GLN A 216 -9.35 2.58 13.60
C GLN A 216 -8.89 2.03 14.95
N ASN A 217 -8.04 0.98 14.94
CA ASN A 217 -7.60 0.34 16.18
C ASN A 217 -6.40 1.09 16.77
N ASP A 218 -6.65 1.91 17.79
CA ASP A 218 -5.64 2.76 18.44
C ASP A 218 -4.59 1.98 19.24
N PHE A 219 -4.81 0.69 19.48
CA PHE A 219 -3.86 -0.16 20.21
C PHE A 219 -2.95 -0.97 19.28
N VAL A 220 -2.98 -0.68 17.97
CA VAL A 220 -2.18 -1.37 16.94
C VAL A 220 -1.15 -0.41 16.36
N THR A 221 0.15 -0.69 16.56
CA THR A 221 1.27 0.05 15.97
C THR A 221 2.51 -0.83 15.83
N GLY A 222 3.32 -0.58 14.80
CA GLY A 222 4.59 -1.28 14.53
C GLY A 222 4.43 -2.73 14.06
N THR A 223 3.24 -3.14 13.63
CA THR A 223 2.92 -4.51 13.25
C THR A 223 2.60 -4.66 11.76
N THR A 224 2.54 -5.91 11.34
CA THR A 224 2.05 -6.33 10.01
C THR A 224 0.74 -7.10 10.19
N ILE A 225 -0.29 -6.66 9.47
CA ILE A 225 -1.62 -7.27 9.43
C ILE A 225 -1.73 -8.05 8.11
N ASP A 226 -1.90 -9.35 8.20
CA ASP A 226 -2.02 -10.21 7.02
C ASP A 226 -3.47 -10.26 6.52
N VAL A 227 -3.64 -10.05 5.22
CA VAL A 227 -4.90 -10.20 4.48
C VAL A 227 -4.58 -11.04 3.24
N ASP A 228 -4.38 -12.35 3.43
CA ASP A 228 -3.70 -13.20 2.47
C ASP A 228 -4.44 -14.52 2.13
N GLY A 229 -5.64 -14.74 2.68
CA GLY A 229 -6.38 -15.98 2.49
C GLY A 229 -5.68 -17.21 3.07
N GLY A 230 -4.77 -17.02 4.04
CA GLY A 230 -3.98 -18.08 4.65
C GLY A 230 -2.81 -18.57 3.80
N LEU A 231 -2.35 -17.78 2.84
CA LEU A 231 -1.20 -18.11 1.98
C LEU A 231 0.07 -18.39 2.79
N LEU A 232 0.30 -17.64 3.87
CA LEU A 232 1.50 -17.83 4.72
C LEU A 232 1.49 -19.16 5.48
N LEU A 233 0.39 -19.86 5.52
CA LEU A 233 0.20 -21.13 6.25
C LEU A 233 0.02 -22.32 5.30
N SER A 234 0.06 -22.09 3.99
CA SER A 234 -0.21 -23.10 2.96
C SER A 234 1.06 -23.80 2.45
#